data_6661b2c3027a3cf682a891fc54d92b4d
#
_entry.id   6661b2c3027a3cf682a891fc54d92b4d
#
_cell.length_a   1.000
_cell.length_b   1.000
_cell.length_c   1.000
_cell.angle_alpha   90.00
_cell.angle_beta   90.00
_cell.angle_gamma   90.00
#
_symmetry.space_group_name_H-M   'P 1'
#
loop_
_entity.id
_entity.type
_entity.pdbx_description
1 polymer ?
#
loop_
_entity_poly.entity_id
_entity_poly.type
_entity_poly.pdbx_seq_one_letter_code
_entity_poly.pdbx_strand_id
1 'polypeptide(L)'
;MASNPQPKPQPKNAGLRPLPKLIFASRWLQLPLYLGLILAQGVYVFHFWVELVHLLEAVFGSQTALQALIDGIGYKVDAPITHLNETIIMLVVLALIDVVMISNLLIMVIVGGYETFVSRMDLENHPDQPEWLSHVNASVLKVKLGTAIIGISSIHLLKTFINAANYTEQVLMWQTIIHVTFLFSALAIAYTDKLMSHHNNH
;
A
#
# COMPACT_ATOMS: atom_id res chain seq x y z
N MET A 1 -42.33 -54.46 6.95
CA MET A 1 -42.62 -53.21 6.23
C MET A 1 -41.96 -52.06 6.96
N ALA A 2 -40.81 -51.62 6.48
CA ALA A 2 -40.07 -50.50 7.06
C ALA A 2 -40.55 -49.20 6.45
N SER A 3 -41.07 -48.29 7.26
CA SER A 3 -41.52 -46.97 6.85
C SER A 3 -40.34 -46.08 6.47
N ASN A 4 -40.28 -45.69 5.20
CA ASN A 4 -39.33 -44.76 4.64
C ASN A 4 -39.50 -43.36 5.30
N PRO A 5 -38.50 -42.76 5.95
CA PRO A 5 -38.64 -41.43 6.54
C PRO A 5 -38.72 -40.39 5.42
N GLN A 6 -39.83 -39.67 5.37
CA GLN A 6 -40.04 -38.52 4.46
C GLN A 6 -38.96 -37.45 4.70
N PRO A 7 -38.38 -36.88 3.64
CA PRO A 7 -37.41 -35.78 3.78
C PRO A 7 -38.14 -34.56 4.34
N LYS A 8 -37.56 -33.99 5.43
CA LYS A 8 -38.03 -32.74 6.04
C LYS A 8 -38.02 -31.62 4.98
N PRO A 9 -39.14 -30.85 4.85
CA PRO A 9 -39.18 -29.75 3.92
C PRO A 9 -38.07 -28.72 4.29
N GLN A 10 -37.20 -28.47 3.32
CA GLN A 10 -36.22 -27.38 3.45
C GLN A 10 -36.98 -26.06 3.55
N PRO A 11 -36.59 -25.13 4.44
CA PRO A 11 -37.27 -23.84 4.54
C PRO A 11 -37.04 -23.06 3.25
N LYS A 12 -38.10 -22.92 2.46
CA LYS A 12 -38.15 -22.06 1.28
C LYS A 12 -37.79 -20.63 1.71
N ASN A 13 -36.70 -20.12 1.14
CA ASN A 13 -36.39 -18.70 0.93
C ASN A 13 -37.04 -17.73 1.93
N ALA A 14 -36.59 -17.75 3.17
CA ALA A 14 -36.83 -16.62 4.06
C ALA A 14 -36.02 -15.44 3.53
N GLY A 15 -36.62 -14.63 2.66
CA GLY A 15 -36.04 -13.38 2.19
C GLY A 15 -35.53 -12.58 3.39
N LEU A 16 -34.28 -12.18 3.38
CA LEU A 16 -33.69 -11.36 4.44
C LEU A 16 -34.65 -10.21 4.75
N ARG A 17 -34.93 -10.00 6.04
CA ARG A 17 -35.69 -8.84 6.53
C ARG A 17 -35.13 -7.55 5.94
N PRO A 18 -35.93 -6.47 5.70
CA PRO A 18 -35.48 -5.28 5.00
C PRO A 18 -34.24 -4.62 5.64
N LEU A 19 -34.13 -4.63 6.97
CA LEU A 19 -33.02 -4.06 7.69
C LEU A 19 -31.66 -4.80 7.45
N PRO A 20 -31.58 -6.13 7.58
CA PRO A 20 -30.38 -6.88 7.18
C PRO A 20 -30.00 -6.68 5.70
N LYS A 21 -30.98 -6.59 4.81
CA LYS A 21 -30.74 -6.30 3.38
C LYS A 21 -30.06 -4.96 3.17
N LEU A 22 -30.51 -3.92 3.88
CA LEU A 22 -29.95 -2.57 3.82
C LEU A 22 -28.52 -2.55 4.41
N ILE A 23 -28.29 -3.26 5.51
CA ILE A 23 -26.95 -3.38 6.12
C ILE A 23 -26.01 -4.10 5.14
N PHE A 24 -26.43 -5.18 4.49
CA PHE A 24 -25.62 -5.86 3.48
C PHE A 24 -25.36 -4.98 2.24
N ALA A 25 -26.34 -4.18 1.82
CA ALA A 25 -26.19 -3.26 0.70
C ALA A 25 -25.24 -2.10 1.01
N SER A 26 -25.08 -1.70 2.29
CA SER A 26 -24.19 -0.60 2.67
C SER A 26 -22.72 -0.86 2.32
N ARG A 27 -22.27 -2.11 2.20
CA ARG A 27 -20.90 -2.45 1.76
C ARG A 27 -20.59 -1.92 0.35
N TRP A 28 -21.60 -1.78 -0.52
CA TRP A 28 -21.43 -1.23 -1.87
C TRP A 28 -21.12 0.28 -1.86
N LEU A 29 -21.35 0.98 -0.74
CA LEU A 29 -20.94 2.37 -0.58
C LEU A 29 -19.41 2.52 -0.56
N GLN A 30 -18.65 1.45 -0.38
CA GLN A 30 -17.18 1.47 -0.48
C GLN A 30 -16.69 1.45 -1.92
N LEU A 31 -17.51 1.01 -2.90
CA LEU A 31 -17.11 0.91 -4.30
C LEU A 31 -16.55 2.22 -4.88
N PRO A 32 -17.21 3.39 -4.73
CA PRO A 32 -16.66 4.64 -5.24
C PRO A 32 -15.34 5.04 -4.58
N LEU A 33 -15.07 4.61 -3.35
CA LEU A 33 -13.78 4.86 -2.69
C LEU A 33 -12.65 4.08 -3.38
N TYR A 34 -12.88 2.80 -3.70
CA TYR A 34 -11.90 1.99 -4.44
C TYR A 34 -11.68 2.52 -5.86
N LEU A 35 -12.74 2.99 -6.54
CA LEU A 35 -12.59 3.66 -7.85
C LEU A 35 -11.75 4.93 -7.74
N GLY A 36 -11.94 5.73 -6.68
CA GLY A 36 -11.09 6.89 -6.39
C GLY A 36 -9.62 6.52 -6.17
N LEU A 37 -9.35 5.41 -5.47
CA LEU A 37 -7.97 4.91 -5.28
C LEU A 37 -7.35 4.41 -6.59
N ILE A 38 -8.12 3.80 -7.50
CA ILE A 38 -7.64 3.41 -8.84
C ILE A 38 -7.24 4.65 -9.65
N LEU A 39 -8.02 5.74 -9.57
CA LEU A 39 -7.64 7.01 -10.20
C LEU A 39 -6.36 7.58 -9.59
N ALA A 40 -6.25 7.57 -8.26
CA ALA A 40 -5.03 7.99 -7.56
C ALA A 40 -3.82 7.15 -7.99
N GLN A 41 -3.99 5.84 -8.17
CA GLN A 41 -2.96 4.95 -8.72
C GLN A 41 -2.49 5.41 -10.10
N GLY A 42 -3.41 5.80 -10.98
CA GLY A 42 -3.09 6.35 -12.31
C GLY A 42 -2.23 7.63 -12.21
N VAL A 43 -2.53 8.51 -11.26
CA VAL A 43 -1.73 9.73 -11.01
C VAL A 43 -0.31 9.37 -10.55
N TYR A 44 -0.15 8.37 -9.66
CA TYR A 44 1.18 7.90 -9.24
C TYR A 44 1.99 7.31 -10.39
N VAL A 45 1.37 6.52 -11.25
CA VAL A 45 2.02 5.97 -12.45
C VAL A 45 2.47 7.08 -13.39
N PHE A 46 1.61 8.09 -13.61
CA PHE A 46 1.97 9.25 -14.43
C PHE A 46 3.15 10.03 -13.81
N HIS A 47 3.11 10.30 -12.52
CA HIS A 47 4.19 10.98 -11.81
C HIS A 47 5.52 10.23 -11.91
N PHE A 48 5.51 8.90 -11.75
CA PHE A 48 6.70 8.06 -11.94
C PHE A 48 7.34 8.27 -13.33
N TRP A 49 6.52 8.28 -14.40
CA TRP A 49 7.03 8.49 -15.75
C TRP A 49 7.61 9.88 -15.96
N VAL A 50 6.99 10.91 -15.41
CA VAL A 50 7.51 12.29 -15.49
C VAL A 50 8.88 12.40 -14.82
N GLU A 51 9.03 11.89 -13.60
CA GLU A 51 10.30 11.87 -12.86
C GLU A 51 11.38 11.06 -13.59
N LEU A 52 11.01 9.90 -14.13
CA LEU A 52 11.94 9.06 -14.90
C LEU A 52 12.43 9.76 -16.18
N VAL A 53 11.53 10.44 -16.91
CA VAL A 53 11.91 11.20 -18.11
C VAL A 53 12.85 12.35 -17.74
N HIS A 54 12.55 13.12 -16.69
CA HIS A 54 13.46 14.18 -16.21
C HIS A 54 14.83 13.61 -15.83
N LEU A 55 14.90 12.44 -15.20
CA LEU A 55 16.17 11.80 -14.88
C LEU A 55 16.96 11.47 -16.15
N LEU A 56 16.34 10.89 -17.16
CA LEU A 56 16.98 10.58 -18.42
C LEU A 56 17.45 11.84 -19.15
N GLU A 57 16.62 12.88 -19.24
CA GLU A 57 17.00 14.17 -19.86
C GLU A 57 18.15 14.83 -19.12
N ALA A 58 18.19 14.78 -17.78
CA ALA A 58 19.28 15.30 -16.98
C ALA A 58 20.60 14.55 -17.23
N VAL A 59 20.56 13.22 -17.43
CA VAL A 59 21.72 12.41 -17.82
C VAL A 59 22.27 12.86 -19.17
N PHE A 60 21.41 13.26 -20.11
CA PHE A 60 21.82 13.80 -21.42
C PHE A 60 22.22 15.30 -21.37
N GLY A 61 22.29 15.90 -20.20
CA GLY A 61 22.80 17.26 -19.99
C GLY A 61 21.75 18.36 -19.96
N SER A 62 20.46 18.05 -19.87
CA SER A 62 19.39 19.04 -19.73
C SER A 62 19.41 19.70 -18.36
N GLN A 63 19.77 20.99 -18.32
CA GLN A 63 19.78 21.77 -17.07
C GLN A 63 18.38 22.01 -16.51
N THR A 64 17.39 22.15 -17.37
CA THR A 64 15.98 22.34 -16.96
C THR A 64 15.43 21.09 -16.25
N ALA A 65 15.72 19.90 -16.78
CA ALA A 65 15.33 18.64 -16.17
C ALA A 65 16.08 18.41 -14.84
N LEU A 66 17.36 18.77 -14.78
CA LEU A 66 18.14 18.68 -13.54
C LEU A 66 17.56 19.59 -12.44
N GLN A 67 17.17 20.82 -12.77
CA GLN A 67 16.51 21.72 -11.82
C GLN A 67 15.16 21.17 -11.35
N ALA A 68 14.33 20.65 -12.27
CA ALA A 68 13.04 20.03 -11.92
C ALA A 68 13.21 18.86 -10.95
N LEU A 69 14.22 18.02 -11.15
CA LEU A 69 14.55 16.91 -10.24
C LEU A 69 14.97 17.40 -8.86
N ILE A 70 15.86 18.42 -8.79
CA ILE A 70 16.36 18.98 -7.52
C ILE A 70 15.19 19.57 -6.72
N ASP A 71 14.30 20.30 -7.39
CA ASP A 71 13.11 20.88 -6.76
C ASP A 71 12.14 19.77 -6.29
N GLY A 72 11.96 18.72 -7.09
CA GLY A 72 11.09 17.58 -6.77
C GLY A 72 11.55 16.77 -5.55
N ILE A 73 12.87 16.55 -5.42
CA ILE A 73 13.44 15.82 -4.26
C ILE A 73 13.63 16.71 -3.02
N GLY A 74 13.43 18.03 -3.16
CA GLY A 74 13.64 18.99 -2.06
C GLY A 74 15.09 19.10 -1.57
N TYR A 75 16.05 18.83 -2.45
CA TYR A 75 17.47 18.89 -2.12
C TYR A 75 17.94 20.35 -2.07
N LYS A 76 18.26 20.85 -0.87
CA LYS A 76 18.75 22.21 -0.65
C LYS A 76 20.27 22.22 -0.72
N VAL A 77 20.82 23.03 -1.61
CA VAL A 77 22.26 23.24 -1.75
C VAL A 77 22.52 24.74 -1.87
N ASP A 78 23.56 25.21 -1.19
CA ASP A 78 23.96 26.63 -1.18
C ASP A 78 24.57 27.11 -2.50
N ALA A 79 24.88 26.21 -3.44
CA ALA A 79 25.47 26.51 -4.74
C ALA A 79 24.62 25.95 -5.90
N PRO A 80 24.56 26.62 -7.06
CA PRO A 80 23.85 26.10 -8.23
C PRO A 80 24.50 24.80 -8.71
N ILE A 81 23.70 23.73 -8.74
CA ILE A 81 24.14 22.42 -9.22
C ILE A 81 24.09 22.44 -10.75
N THR A 82 25.24 22.27 -11.38
CA THR A 82 25.38 22.27 -12.85
C THR A 82 25.54 20.88 -13.44
N HIS A 83 25.78 19.87 -12.60
CA HIS A 83 25.99 18.49 -13.04
C HIS A 83 25.27 17.48 -12.12
N LEU A 84 24.78 16.40 -12.71
CA LEU A 84 24.30 15.24 -11.97
C LEU A 84 25.46 14.66 -11.16
N ASN A 85 25.32 14.63 -9.84
CA ASN A 85 26.22 13.92 -8.96
C ASN A 85 25.56 12.63 -8.44
N GLU A 86 26.37 11.73 -7.89
CA GLU A 86 25.91 10.44 -7.36
C GLU A 86 24.81 10.60 -6.30
N THR A 87 24.92 11.61 -5.44
CA THR A 87 23.92 11.88 -4.38
C THR A 87 22.55 12.23 -4.97
N ILE A 88 22.51 13.07 -6.01
CA ILE A 88 21.27 13.44 -6.68
C ILE A 88 20.64 12.22 -7.35
N ILE A 89 21.45 11.44 -8.09
CA ILE A 89 20.97 10.21 -8.73
C ILE A 89 20.37 9.27 -7.68
N MET A 90 21.05 9.07 -6.56
CA MET A 90 20.59 8.23 -5.47
C MET A 90 19.27 8.74 -4.87
N LEU A 91 19.14 10.05 -4.61
CA LEU A 91 17.92 10.64 -4.08
C LEU A 91 16.74 10.54 -5.05
N VAL A 92 16.97 10.74 -6.36
CA VAL A 92 15.93 10.57 -7.39
C VAL A 92 15.51 9.11 -7.49
N VAL A 93 16.45 8.17 -7.52
CA VAL A 93 16.12 6.74 -7.54
C VAL A 93 15.34 6.33 -6.29
N LEU A 94 15.69 6.85 -5.11
CA LEU A 94 14.91 6.62 -3.89
C LEU A 94 13.51 7.24 -3.98
N ALA A 95 13.34 8.39 -4.66
CA ALA A 95 12.02 8.96 -4.91
C ALA A 95 11.19 8.07 -5.83
N LEU A 96 11.78 7.52 -6.90
CA LEU A 96 11.11 6.57 -7.80
C LEU A 96 10.70 5.27 -7.07
N ILE A 97 11.58 4.74 -6.20
CA ILE A 97 11.27 3.55 -5.39
C ILE A 97 10.10 3.85 -4.44
N ASP A 98 10.05 5.05 -3.84
CA ASP A 98 8.97 5.47 -2.96
C ASP A 98 7.60 5.45 -3.69
N VAL A 99 7.55 5.99 -4.91
CA VAL A 99 6.36 5.95 -5.77
C VAL A 99 5.90 4.51 -6.02
N VAL A 100 6.84 3.60 -6.33
CA VAL A 100 6.53 2.17 -6.55
C VAL A 100 6.01 1.51 -5.27
N MET A 101 6.61 1.82 -4.11
CA MET A 101 6.17 1.28 -2.82
C MET A 101 4.76 1.72 -2.46
N ILE A 102 4.44 3.02 -2.65
CA ILE A 102 3.09 3.55 -2.43
C ILE A 102 2.10 2.94 -3.42
N SER A 103 2.50 2.79 -4.68
CA SER A 103 1.71 2.13 -5.73
C SER A 103 1.34 0.70 -5.35
N ASN A 104 2.29 -0.08 -4.88
CA ASN A 104 2.06 -1.45 -4.40
C ASN A 104 1.13 -1.48 -3.17
N LEU A 105 1.28 -0.51 -2.26
CA LEU A 105 0.37 -0.35 -1.12
C LEU A 105 -1.06 -0.09 -1.59
N LEU A 106 -1.25 0.82 -2.57
CA LEU A 106 -2.56 1.14 -3.14
C LEU A 106 -3.22 -0.09 -3.76
N ILE A 107 -2.50 -0.86 -4.59
CA ILE A 107 -3.02 -2.10 -5.18
C ILE A 107 -3.45 -3.08 -4.09
N MET A 108 -2.64 -3.24 -3.06
CA MET A 108 -2.96 -4.14 -1.95
C MET A 108 -4.22 -3.70 -1.20
N VAL A 109 -4.41 -2.39 -0.98
CA VAL A 109 -5.62 -1.83 -0.35
C VAL A 109 -6.84 -1.97 -1.28
N ILE A 110 -6.69 -1.69 -2.58
CA ILE A 110 -7.79 -1.77 -3.55
C ILE A 110 -8.27 -3.21 -3.67
N VAL A 111 -7.38 -4.12 -4.05
CA VAL A 111 -7.71 -5.51 -4.33
C VAL A 111 -8.07 -6.25 -3.05
N GLY A 112 -7.21 -6.19 -2.04
CA GLY A 112 -7.42 -6.90 -0.78
C GLY A 112 -8.57 -6.32 0.03
N GLY A 113 -8.77 -5.00 -0.01
CA GLY A 113 -9.91 -4.35 0.64
C GLY A 113 -11.24 -4.69 -0.05
N TYR A 114 -11.28 -4.62 -1.36
CA TYR A 114 -12.48 -5.00 -2.14
C TYR A 114 -12.88 -6.46 -1.86
N GLU A 115 -11.93 -7.40 -1.98
CA GLU A 115 -12.13 -8.83 -1.73
C GLU A 115 -12.62 -9.12 -0.31
N THR A 116 -12.08 -8.40 0.67
CA THR A 116 -12.39 -8.65 2.08
C THR A 116 -13.72 -8.02 2.51
N PHE A 117 -14.04 -6.81 2.03
CA PHE A 117 -15.14 -6.00 2.58
C PHE A 117 -16.34 -5.84 1.63
N VAL A 118 -16.12 -5.88 0.31
CA VAL A 118 -17.20 -5.64 -0.65
C VAL A 118 -17.75 -6.95 -1.21
N SER A 119 -16.94 -7.69 -1.96
CA SER A 119 -17.36 -8.93 -2.61
C SER A 119 -16.16 -9.77 -3.02
N ARG A 120 -16.31 -11.09 -2.98
CA ARG A 120 -15.31 -11.98 -3.56
C ARG A 120 -15.26 -11.78 -5.07
N MET A 121 -14.08 -11.76 -5.64
CA MET A 121 -13.86 -11.58 -7.07
C MET A 121 -13.91 -12.90 -7.84
N ASP A 122 -14.09 -14.05 -7.14
CA ASP A 122 -14.16 -15.41 -7.74
C ASP A 122 -13.01 -15.69 -8.73
N LEU A 123 -11.81 -15.19 -8.40
CA LEU A 123 -10.61 -15.38 -9.21
C LEU A 123 -9.93 -16.73 -8.95
N GLU A 124 -10.55 -17.62 -8.19
CA GLU A 124 -10.02 -18.96 -7.92
C GLU A 124 -9.78 -19.68 -9.25
N ASN A 125 -8.50 -20.02 -9.52
CA ASN A 125 -8.01 -20.63 -10.75
C ASN A 125 -7.80 -19.68 -11.96
N HIS A 126 -7.86 -18.37 -11.80
CA HIS A 126 -7.48 -17.46 -12.86
C HIS A 126 -5.93 -17.37 -12.95
N PRO A 127 -5.33 -17.46 -14.17
CA PRO A 127 -3.87 -17.47 -14.33
C PRO A 127 -3.18 -16.18 -13.84
N ASP A 128 -3.90 -15.06 -13.78
CA ASP A 128 -3.39 -13.77 -13.29
C ASP A 128 -3.67 -13.53 -11.81
N GLN A 129 -4.18 -14.54 -11.07
CA GLN A 129 -4.42 -14.39 -9.66
C GLN A 129 -3.08 -14.25 -8.91
N PRO A 130 -2.81 -13.12 -8.22
CA PRO A 130 -1.62 -13.02 -7.40
C PRO A 130 -1.66 -14.06 -6.27
N GLU A 131 -0.55 -14.76 -6.01
CA GLU A 131 -0.47 -15.79 -4.96
C GLU A 131 -0.92 -15.29 -3.59
N TRP A 132 -0.66 -13.99 -3.29
CA TRP A 132 -1.06 -13.38 -2.04
C TRP A 132 -2.57 -13.20 -1.88
N LEU A 133 -3.34 -13.25 -2.98
CA LEU A 133 -4.81 -13.06 -2.98
C LEU A 133 -5.54 -14.35 -2.62
N SER A 134 -4.98 -15.52 -2.89
CA SER A 134 -5.62 -16.82 -2.63
C SER A 134 -5.94 -17.08 -1.15
N HIS A 135 -5.29 -16.37 -0.23
CA HIS A 135 -5.43 -16.52 1.22
C HIS A 135 -5.69 -15.18 1.94
N VAL A 136 -6.28 -14.18 1.25
CA VAL A 136 -6.54 -12.88 1.87
C VAL A 136 -7.69 -13.02 2.86
N ASN A 137 -7.34 -12.94 4.14
CA ASN A 137 -8.26 -12.57 5.19
C ASN A 137 -7.86 -11.18 5.75
N ALA A 138 -8.75 -10.56 6.50
CA ALA A 138 -8.51 -9.22 7.07
C ALA A 138 -7.22 -9.15 7.91
N SER A 139 -6.80 -10.27 8.51
CA SER A 139 -5.61 -10.39 9.35
C SER A 139 -4.33 -10.32 8.52
N VAL A 140 -4.25 -11.12 7.45
CA VAL A 140 -3.10 -11.13 6.52
C VAL A 140 -2.93 -9.75 5.86
N LEU A 141 -4.04 -9.11 5.50
CA LEU A 141 -4.01 -7.77 4.92
C LEU A 141 -3.40 -6.75 5.89
N LYS A 142 -3.79 -6.77 7.18
CA LYS A 142 -3.24 -5.86 8.21
C LYS A 142 -1.73 -6.02 8.36
N VAL A 143 -1.22 -7.24 8.41
CA VAL A 143 0.23 -7.51 8.54
C VAL A 143 0.98 -7.00 7.31
N LYS A 144 0.48 -7.27 6.09
CA LYS A 144 1.10 -6.81 4.85
C LYS A 144 1.10 -5.29 4.73
N LEU A 145 0.00 -4.62 5.12
CA LEU A 145 -0.07 -3.15 5.16
C LEU A 145 0.93 -2.58 6.17
N GLY A 146 1.03 -3.17 7.37
CA GLY A 146 2.01 -2.76 8.37
C GLY A 146 3.44 -2.87 7.85
N THR A 147 3.78 -3.97 7.16
CA THR A 147 5.10 -4.17 6.55
C THR A 147 5.38 -3.14 5.44
N ALA A 148 4.40 -2.83 4.60
CA ALA A 148 4.54 -1.81 3.56
C ALA A 148 4.80 -0.42 4.16
N ILE A 149 4.11 -0.04 5.24
CA ILE A 149 4.32 1.23 5.94
C ILE A 149 5.74 1.32 6.52
N ILE A 150 6.27 0.23 7.09
CA ILE A 150 7.67 0.16 7.55
C ILE A 150 8.62 0.41 6.37
N GLY A 151 8.41 -0.23 5.22
CA GLY A 151 9.22 -0.05 4.02
C GLY A 151 9.25 1.41 3.56
N ILE A 152 8.10 2.06 3.45
CA ILE A 152 7.99 3.48 3.08
C ILE A 152 8.70 4.36 4.12
N SER A 153 8.47 4.13 5.40
CA SER A 153 9.12 4.88 6.48
C SER A 153 10.64 4.70 6.47
N SER A 154 11.15 3.51 6.13
CA SER A 154 12.60 3.24 5.98
C SER A 154 13.22 4.06 4.86
N ILE A 155 12.53 4.15 3.69
CA ILE A 155 13.01 4.94 2.55
C ILE A 155 13.03 6.43 2.91
N HIS A 156 12.01 6.95 3.58
CA HIS A 156 11.99 8.32 4.04
C HIS A 156 13.10 8.61 5.04
N LEU A 157 13.36 7.71 5.98
CA LEU A 157 14.47 7.84 6.93
C LEU A 157 15.82 7.82 6.22
N LEU A 158 15.98 6.96 5.20
CA LEU A 158 17.21 6.91 4.40
C LEU A 158 17.44 8.21 3.62
N LYS A 159 16.40 8.78 2.97
CA LYS A 159 16.48 10.10 2.30
C LYS A 159 16.93 11.18 3.27
N THR A 160 16.38 11.21 4.48
CA THR A 160 16.75 12.16 5.52
C THR A 160 18.18 11.94 5.99
N PHE A 161 18.63 10.70 6.14
CA PHE A 161 20.00 10.36 6.53
C PHE A 161 21.03 10.87 5.51
N ILE A 162 20.78 10.65 4.21
CA ILE A 162 21.65 11.13 3.13
C ILE A 162 21.74 12.65 3.14
N ASN A 163 20.68 13.33 3.53
CA ASN A 163 20.57 14.79 3.52
C ASN A 163 20.61 15.39 4.95
N ALA A 164 21.19 14.66 5.91
CA ALA A 164 21.13 14.97 7.34
C ALA A 164 21.65 16.36 7.69
N ALA A 165 22.67 16.85 6.96
CA ALA A 165 23.23 18.18 7.17
C ALA A 165 22.23 19.33 7.00
N ASN A 166 21.15 19.10 6.24
CA ASN A 166 20.09 20.08 5.96
C ASN A 166 18.89 20.00 6.93
N TYR A 167 18.92 19.06 7.89
CA TYR A 167 17.87 18.86 8.87
C TYR A 167 18.35 19.21 10.29
N THR A 168 17.43 19.69 11.11
CA THR A 168 17.71 19.92 12.53
C THR A 168 17.75 18.59 13.28
N GLU A 169 18.53 18.50 14.36
CA GLU A 169 18.60 17.32 15.24
C GLU A 169 17.21 16.88 15.71
N GLN A 170 16.33 17.85 15.98
CA GLN A 170 14.96 17.58 16.40
C GLN A 170 14.16 16.84 15.32
N VAL A 171 14.30 17.21 14.05
CA VAL A 171 13.63 16.52 12.93
C VAL A 171 14.16 15.11 12.78
N LEU A 172 15.49 14.93 12.83
CA LEU A 172 16.11 13.60 12.73
C LEU A 172 15.65 12.67 13.86
N MET A 173 15.62 13.20 15.09
CA MET A 173 15.15 12.48 16.26
C MET A 173 13.68 12.03 16.10
N TRP A 174 12.79 12.95 15.73
CA TRP A 174 11.37 12.61 15.58
C TRP A 174 11.10 11.62 14.45
N GLN A 175 11.77 11.74 13.33
CA GLN A 175 11.64 10.78 12.23
C GLN A 175 12.09 9.37 12.64
N THR A 176 13.18 9.27 13.38
CA THR A 176 13.66 8.00 13.93
C THR A 176 12.66 7.40 14.92
N ILE A 177 12.11 8.22 15.83
CA ILE A 177 11.10 7.77 16.80
C ILE A 177 9.84 7.27 16.09
N ILE A 178 9.36 7.99 15.06
CA ILE A 178 8.19 7.59 14.27
C ILE A 178 8.45 6.24 13.58
N HIS A 179 9.62 6.07 12.95
CA HIS A 179 9.98 4.82 12.30
C HIS A 179 10.01 3.64 13.29
N VAL A 180 10.65 3.81 14.45
CA VAL A 180 10.71 2.80 15.51
C VAL A 180 9.30 2.48 16.03
N THR A 181 8.44 3.48 16.16
CA THR A 181 7.04 3.28 16.57
C THR A 181 6.26 2.43 15.55
N PHE A 182 6.44 2.69 14.24
CA PHE A 182 5.83 1.87 13.20
C PHE A 182 6.35 0.43 13.24
N LEU A 183 7.65 0.24 13.45
CA LEU A 183 8.26 -1.09 13.58
C LEU A 183 7.64 -1.88 14.75
N PHE A 184 7.54 -1.27 15.93
CA PHE A 184 6.90 -1.91 17.08
C PHE A 184 5.42 -2.18 16.85
N SER A 185 4.69 -1.26 16.24
CA SER A 185 3.28 -1.44 15.92
C SER A 185 3.06 -2.63 14.97
N ALA A 186 3.88 -2.77 13.95
CA ALA A 186 3.77 -3.89 13.01
C ALA A 186 4.16 -5.23 13.65
N LEU A 187 5.17 -5.25 14.51
CA LEU A 187 5.52 -6.43 15.30
C LEU A 187 4.37 -6.84 16.25
N ALA A 188 3.73 -5.87 16.90
CA ALA A 188 2.58 -6.11 17.76
C ALA A 188 1.39 -6.70 16.98
N ILE A 189 1.09 -6.16 15.77
CA ILE A 189 0.04 -6.68 14.89
C ILE A 189 0.37 -8.12 14.47
N ALA A 190 1.58 -8.40 14.02
CA ALA A 190 2.01 -9.72 13.59
C ALA A 190 1.99 -10.74 14.75
N TYR A 191 2.39 -10.31 15.95
CA TYR A 191 2.35 -11.16 17.15
C TYR A 191 0.91 -11.48 17.57
N THR A 192 0.03 -10.49 17.56
CA THR A 192 -1.40 -10.67 17.87
C THR A 192 -2.06 -11.64 16.87
N ASP A 193 -1.72 -11.51 15.59
CA ASP A 193 -2.22 -12.40 14.55
C ASP A 193 -1.77 -13.86 14.78
N LYS A 194 -0.50 -14.05 15.10
CA LYS A 194 0.04 -15.37 15.44
C LYS A 194 -0.65 -16.00 16.65
N LEU A 195 -0.94 -15.22 17.69
CA LEU A 195 -1.66 -15.71 18.88
C LEU A 195 -3.08 -16.14 18.54
N MET A 196 -3.81 -15.34 17.72
CA MET A 196 -5.16 -15.66 17.30
C MET A 196 -5.21 -16.90 16.39
N SER A 197 -4.26 -17.09 15.50
CA SER A 197 -4.18 -18.25 14.62
C SER A 197 -3.89 -19.55 15.39
N HIS A 198 -3.09 -19.49 16.45
CA HIS A 198 -2.83 -20.65 17.33
C HIS A 198 -4.07 -21.08 18.14
N HIS A 199 -4.93 -20.13 18.51
CA HIS A 199 -6.12 -20.44 19.30
C HIS A 199 -7.23 -21.09 18.48
N ASN A 200 -7.25 -20.91 17.17
CA ASN A 200 -8.24 -21.51 16.26
C ASN A 200 -7.90 -22.96 15.84
N ASN A 201 -6.73 -23.48 16.18
CA ASN A 201 -6.29 -24.84 15.85
C ASN A 201 -6.46 -25.85 17.00
N HIS A 202 -7.12 -25.46 18.09
CA HIS A 202 -7.58 -26.28 19.20
C HIS A 202 -9.10 -26.23 19.32
#